data_e53f0161fb4ea736aad24217353c7cf8
#
_entry.id   e53f0161fb4ea736aad24217353c7cf8
#
_cell.length_a   1.000
_cell.length_b   1.000
_cell.length_c   1.000
_cell.angle_alpha   90.00
_cell.angle_beta   90.00
_cell.angle_gamma   90.00
#
_symmetry.space_group_name_H-M   'P 1'
#
loop_
_entity.id
_entity.type
_entity.pdbx_description
1 polymer ?
#
loop_
_entity_poly.entity_id
_entity_poly.type
_entity_poly.pdbx_seq_one_letter_code
_entity_poly.pdbx_strand_id
1 'polypeptide(L)'
;NYLLPFLEIIKKPVVTTFHTVLPQPNERLKKITQCIAARSAGIVVMTKAAGKLLEDEYGIAKIKVSVVPHGVHHVPFPAKKNAKKKLNLSGNIILSTFGMLNRDKGIEHAIAALPKIVKEFPNVLYLIIGATHPVVRRQEGEEYRNRLKRLIIKLGLKDHVKFYNKYLNLAELIDFLKATDIYISPTLNLRQSVSGTISYALSCACPVISTATQYAKDVIEPGRGILVRSKNSADIRKALFDIMTEKKVRKEMSRNAYFFSRHMTWQNVALSYFKTFNFFAKIVPQEKDKLPAINLSHIVNLTDKFGIIQFAHHTKPDHHSGYCLDDNARALLGCSIYYKAKPSKRILS
;
A
#
# COMPACT_ATOMS: atom_id res chain seq x y z
N ASN A 1 -28.14 -17.41 5.17
CA ASN A 1 -27.28 -16.77 4.18
C ASN A 1 -28.09 -15.86 3.26
N TYR A 2 -28.29 -14.59 3.64
CA TYR A 2 -29.24 -13.69 2.98
C TYR A 2 -28.64 -12.94 1.77
N LEU A 3 -27.34 -13.08 1.50
CA LEU A 3 -26.65 -12.31 0.46
C LEU A 3 -27.15 -12.64 -0.96
N LEU A 4 -27.28 -13.93 -1.29
CA LEU A 4 -27.70 -14.32 -2.63
C LEU A 4 -29.16 -13.91 -2.91
N PRO A 5 -30.15 -14.17 -2.03
CA PRO A 5 -31.50 -13.64 -2.20
C PRO A 5 -31.54 -12.11 -2.28
N PHE A 6 -30.71 -11.40 -1.50
CA PHE A 6 -30.61 -9.95 -1.57
C PHE A 6 -30.12 -9.47 -2.95
N LEU A 7 -29.10 -10.12 -3.52
CA LEU A 7 -28.62 -9.79 -4.86
C LEU A 7 -29.64 -10.05 -5.96
N GLU A 8 -30.59 -10.96 -5.75
CA GLU A 8 -31.68 -11.26 -6.70
C GLU A 8 -32.76 -10.16 -6.73
N ILE A 9 -32.98 -9.48 -5.61
CA ILE A 9 -34.02 -8.43 -5.52
C ILE A 9 -33.51 -7.09 -6.06
N ILE A 10 -32.18 -6.87 -6.12
CA ILE A 10 -31.60 -5.60 -6.56
C ILE A 10 -31.75 -5.47 -8.08
N LYS A 11 -32.52 -4.45 -8.51
CA LYS A 11 -32.72 -4.11 -9.93
C LYS A 11 -31.62 -3.23 -10.52
N LYS A 12 -30.71 -2.71 -9.71
CA LYS A 12 -29.59 -1.86 -10.13
C LYS A 12 -28.34 -2.68 -10.38
N PRO A 13 -27.41 -2.25 -11.27
CA PRO A 13 -26.13 -2.91 -11.44
C PRO A 13 -25.38 -2.98 -10.11
N VAL A 14 -24.90 -4.16 -9.77
CA VAL A 14 -24.11 -4.40 -8.55
C VAL A 14 -22.66 -4.61 -8.93
N VAL A 15 -21.74 -3.93 -8.26
CA VAL A 15 -20.31 -4.22 -8.33
C VAL A 15 -19.86 -4.76 -6.98
N THR A 16 -19.34 -5.97 -6.96
CA THR A 16 -18.93 -6.66 -5.73
C THR A 16 -17.42 -6.59 -5.54
N THR A 17 -16.96 -6.15 -4.36
CA THR A 17 -15.52 -6.18 -4.01
C THR A 17 -15.20 -7.42 -3.19
N PHE A 18 -14.32 -8.27 -3.70
CA PHE A 18 -13.79 -9.42 -2.96
C PHE A 18 -12.50 -9.03 -2.22
N HIS A 19 -12.55 -8.97 -0.90
CA HIS A 19 -11.38 -8.77 -0.05
C HIS A 19 -10.54 -10.03 0.13
N THR A 20 -11.12 -11.20 -0.15
CA THR A 20 -10.44 -12.49 -0.04
C THR A 20 -10.83 -13.36 -1.21
N VAL A 21 -9.83 -13.83 -1.95
CA VAL A 21 -9.95 -14.87 -2.97
C VAL A 21 -8.99 -15.97 -2.57
N LEU A 22 -9.55 -17.14 -2.20
CA LEU A 22 -8.73 -18.26 -1.72
C LEU A 22 -8.29 -19.14 -2.90
N PRO A 23 -7.02 -19.58 -2.94
CA PRO A 23 -6.59 -20.63 -3.85
C PRO A 23 -7.18 -21.97 -3.42
N GLN A 24 -7.40 -22.86 -4.38
CA GLN A 24 -7.92 -24.21 -4.16
C GLN A 24 -9.25 -24.17 -3.36
N PRO A 25 -10.28 -23.45 -3.87
CA PRO A 25 -11.55 -23.36 -3.18
C PRO A 25 -12.23 -24.75 -3.12
N ASN A 26 -12.88 -25.05 -2.01
CA ASN A 26 -13.80 -26.18 -2.01
C ASN A 26 -15.04 -25.88 -2.88
N GLU A 27 -15.76 -26.91 -3.32
CA GLU A 27 -16.90 -26.78 -4.23
C GLU A 27 -17.97 -25.80 -3.72
N ARG A 28 -18.23 -25.80 -2.42
CA ARG A 28 -19.18 -24.87 -1.81
C ARG A 28 -18.77 -23.40 -1.95
N LEU A 29 -17.51 -23.10 -1.65
CA LEU A 29 -16.96 -21.74 -1.77
C LEU A 29 -16.95 -21.31 -3.24
N LYS A 30 -16.50 -22.20 -4.14
CA LYS A 30 -16.49 -21.98 -5.58
C LYS A 30 -17.87 -21.61 -6.11
N LYS A 31 -18.88 -22.44 -5.81
CA LYS A 31 -20.28 -22.19 -6.22
C LYS A 31 -20.83 -20.88 -5.67
N ILE A 32 -20.63 -20.58 -4.39
CA ILE A 32 -21.10 -19.31 -3.80
C ILE A 32 -20.45 -18.12 -4.49
N THR A 33 -19.14 -18.17 -4.73
CA THR A 33 -18.39 -17.10 -5.42
C THR A 33 -18.88 -16.91 -6.86
N GLN A 34 -19.12 -18.01 -7.59
CA GLN A 34 -19.69 -17.98 -8.93
C GLN A 34 -21.11 -17.40 -8.95
N CYS A 35 -21.96 -17.76 -7.98
CA CYS A 35 -23.31 -17.21 -7.85
C CYS A 35 -23.28 -15.70 -7.59
N ILE A 36 -22.38 -15.21 -6.72
CA ILE A 36 -22.19 -13.77 -6.50
C ILE A 36 -21.70 -13.08 -7.79
N ALA A 37 -20.71 -13.68 -8.46
CA ALA A 37 -20.16 -13.15 -9.69
C ALA A 37 -21.19 -13.10 -10.83
N ALA A 38 -22.05 -14.10 -10.95
CA ALA A 38 -23.12 -14.13 -11.96
C ALA A 38 -24.12 -12.99 -11.77
N ARG A 39 -24.44 -12.65 -10.52
CA ARG A 39 -25.38 -11.56 -10.15
C ARG A 39 -24.74 -10.19 -10.07
N SER A 40 -23.41 -10.10 -10.21
CA SER A 40 -22.67 -8.86 -10.22
C SER A 40 -22.45 -8.41 -11.68
N ALA A 41 -22.66 -7.13 -11.96
CA ALA A 41 -22.27 -6.51 -13.22
C ALA A 41 -20.73 -6.50 -13.36
N GLY A 42 -20.02 -6.27 -12.25
CA GLY A 42 -18.57 -6.31 -12.18
C GLY A 42 -18.04 -6.75 -10.82
N ILE A 43 -16.79 -7.17 -10.81
CA ILE A 43 -16.07 -7.61 -9.61
C ILE A 43 -14.82 -6.77 -9.44
N VAL A 44 -14.55 -6.36 -8.22
CA VAL A 44 -13.30 -5.70 -7.84
C VAL A 44 -12.48 -6.64 -6.97
N VAL A 45 -11.21 -6.76 -7.29
CA VAL A 45 -10.18 -7.41 -6.45
C VAL A 45 -9.02 -6.44 -6.21
N MET A 46 -8.21 -6.70 -5.20
CA MET A 46 -7.16 -5.74 -4.80
C MET A 46 -5.77 -6.09 -5.33
N THR A 47 -5.61 -7.25 -6.00
CA THR A 47 -4.34 -7.71 -6.58
C THR A 47 -4.56 -8.39 -7.92
N LYS A 48 -3.53 -8.37 -8.76
CA LYS A 48 -3.55 -9.10 -10.04
C LYS A 48 -3.65 -10.61 -9.81
N ALA A 49 -2.95 -11.14 -8.78
CA ALA A 49 -3.01 -12.55 -8.42
C ALA A 49 -4.43 -12.98 -8.04
N ALA A 50 -5.17 -12.15 -7.27
CA ALA A 50 -6.56 -12.45 -6.94
C ALA A 50 -7.47 -12.46 -8.19
N GLY A 51 -7.25 -11.54 -9.14
CA GLY A 51 -7.96 -11.54 -10.42
C GLY A 51 -7.69 -12.81 -11.22
N LYS A 52 -6.42 -13.21 -11.31
CA LYS A 52 -6.03 -14.45 -11.99
C LYS A 52 -6.63 -15.70 -11.33
N LEU A 53 -6.66 -15.76 -10.00
CA LEU A 53 -7.33 -16.85 -9.29
C LEU A 53 -8.83 -16.95 -9.62
N LEU A 54 -9.54 -15.82 -9.71
CA LEU A 54 -10.95 -15.82 -10.11
C LEU A 54 -11.15 -16.38 -11.51
N GLU A 55 -10.24 -16.10 -12.42
CA GLU A 55 -10.26 -16.64 -13.78
C GLU A 55 -9.95 -18.14 -13.78
N ASP A 56 -8.79 -18.53 -13.24
CA ASP A 56 -8.24 -19.88 -13.37
C ASP A 56 -9.01 -20.93 -12.51
N GLU A 57 -9.37 -20.59 -11.28
CA GLU A 57 -9.92 -21.58 -10.34
C GLU A 57 -11.43 -21.45 -10.13
N TYR A 58 -11.99 -20.24 -10.35
CA TYR A 58 -13.42 -20.03 -10.18
C TYR A 58 -14.17 -19.91 -11.51
N GLY A 59 -13.47 -19.86 -12.66
CA GLY A 59 -14.08 -19.78 -13.99
C GLY A 59 -14.80 -18.44 -14.24
N ILE A 60 -14.38 -17.37 -13.58
CA ILE A 60 -14.98 -16.05 -13.73
C ILE A 60 -14.28 -15.29 -14.86
N ALA A 61 -15.03 -14.88 -15.87
CA ALA A 61 -14.49 -14.20 -17.05
C ALA A 61 -13.72 -12.92 -16.67
N LYS A 62 -12.51 -12.77 -17.20
CA LYS A 62 -11.60 -11.63 -16.96
C LYS A 62 -12.25 -10.27 -17.19
N ILE A 63 -13.14 -10.16 -18.18
CA ILE A 63 -13.85 -8.91 -18.50
C ILE A 63 -14.71 -8.40 -17.33
N LYS A 64 -15.16 -9.28 -16.46
CA LYS A 64 -15.92 -8.91 -15.24
C LYS A 64 -15.03 -8.42 -14.10
N VAL A 65 -13.71 -8.58 -14.19
CA VAL A 65 -12.80 -8.36 -13.06
C VAL A 65 -11.99 -7.08 -13.26
N SER A 66 -12.08 -6.18 -12.31
CA SER A 66 -11.23 -4.97 -12.21
C SER A 66 -10.30 -5.09 -11.02
N VAL A 67 -9.04 -4.69 -11.20
CA VAL A 67 -8.06 -4.65 -10.10
C VAL A 67 -7.99 -3.22 -9.57
N VAL A 68 -8.42 -3.02 -8.32
CA VAL A 68 -8.35 -1.74 -7.61
C VAL A 68 -7.58 -1.99 -6.30
N PRO A 69 -6.41 -1.41 -6.11
CA PRO A 69 -5.54 -1.72 -4.96
C PRO A 69 -6.17 -1.28 -3.64
N HIS A 70 -5.65 -1.82 -2.52
CA HIS A 70 -6.03 -1.37 -1.18
C HIS A 70 -5.67 0.11 -0.98
N GLY A 71 -6.65 0.93 -0.61
CA GLY A 71 -6.47 2.36 -0.39
C GLY A 71 -5.55 2.68 0.80
N VAL A 72 -4.69 3.68 0.63
CA VAL A 72 -3.85 4.26 1.69
C VAL A 72 -4.00 5.77 1.72
N HIS A 73 -3.74 6.39 2.87
CA HIS A 73 -3.75 7.84 2.96
C HIS A 73 -2.50 8.43 2.30
N HIS A 74 -2.68 9.59 1.71
CA HIS A 74 -1.56 10.35 1.17
C HIS A 74 -0.68 10.84 2.33
N VAL A 75 0.60 10.42 2.29
CA VAL A 75 1.61 10.82 3.27
C VAL A 75 2.79 11.40 2.49
N PRO A 76 3.28 12.60 2.81
CA PRO A 76 4.54 13.12 2.23
C PRO A 76 5.70 12.17 2.51
N PHE A 77 6.71 12.17 1.65
CA PHE A 77 7.90 11.34 1.87
C PHE A 77 8.48 11.63 3.27
N PRO A 78 8.63 10.63 4.15
CA PRO A 78 8.87 10.87 5.56
C PRO A 78 10.29 11.35 5.86
N ALA A 79 10.39 12.42 6.63
CA ALA A 79 11.62 12.78 7.33
C ALA A 79 11.74 11.94 8.60
N LYS A 80 12.28 10.70 8.46
CA LYS A 80 12.36 9.70 9.55
C LYS A 80 12.97 10.26 10.84
N LYS A 81 14.00 11.11 10.74
CA LYS A 81 14.64 11.75 11.91
C LYS A 81 13.64 12.57 12.72
N ASN A 82 12.79 13.37 12.07
CA ASN A 82 11.79 14.20 12.73
C ASN A 82 10.69 13.33 13.37
N ALA A 83 10.23 12.30 12.65
CA ALA A 83 9.23 11.37 13.18
C ALA A 83 9.74 10.61 14.42
N LYS A 84 11.00 10.15 14.42
CA LYS A 84 11.63 9.53 15.58
C LYS A 84 11.75 10.50 16.75
N LYS A 85 12.13 11.77 16.51
CA LYS A 85 12.21 12.79 17.58
C LYS A 85 10.84 13.01 18.23
N LYS A 86 9.77 13.12 17.43
CA LYS A 86 8.38 13.28 17.93
C LYS A 86 7.94 12.15 18.86
N LEU A 87 8.42 10.93 18.62
CA LEU A 87 8.05 9.73 19.39
C LEU A 87 9.06 9.34 20.47
N ASN A 88 10.08 10.17 20.72
CA ASN A 88 11.18 9.86 21.64
C ASN A 88 11.93 8.56 21.28
N LEU A 89 12.14 8.34 19.97
CA LEU A 89 12.80 7.15 19.40
C LEU A 89 14.12 7.50 18.70
N SER A 90 14.65 8.69 18.95
CA SER A 90 15.92 9.17 18.35
C SER A 90 17.08 8.24 18.68
N GLY A 91 18.03 8.08 17.76
CA GLY A 91 19.20 7.21 17.91
C GLY A 91 18.94 5.73 17.58
N ASN A 92 17.69 5.28 17.57
CA ASN A 92 17.36 3.89 17.35
C ASN A 92 17.11 3.56 15.85
N ILE A 93 17.41 2.32 15.47
CA ILE A 93 16.91 1.69 14.26
C ILE A 93 15.57 1.03 14.61
N ILE A 94 14.49 1.54 14.03
CA ILE A 94 13.13 1.14 14.37
C ILE A 94 12.66 0.04 13.44
N LEU A 95 12.41 -1.13 14.00
CA LEU A 95 11.63 -2.20 13.40
C LEU A 95 10.18 -2.08 13.90
N SER A 96 9.18 -2.40 13.08
CA SER A 96 7.80 -2.42 13.57
C SER A 96 6.94 -3.49 12.93
N THR A 97 5.95 -3.95 13.70
CA THR A 97 4.77 -4.70 13.24
C THR A 97 3.54 -4.04 13.83
N PHE A 98 2.52 -3.78 13.01
CA PHE A 98 1.28 -3.23 13.55
C PHE A 98 0.05 -4.04 13.14
N GLY A 99 -1.03 -3.86 13.91
CA GLY A 99 -2.33 -4.47 13.72
C GLY A 99 -2.82 -5.20 14.97
N MET A 100 -4.06 -5.68 14.93
CA MET A 100 -4.63 -6.42 16.04
C MET A 100 -3.86 -7.73 16.26
N LEU A 101 -3.39 -7.96 17.49
CA LEU A 101 -2.59 -9.12 17.84
C LEU A 101 -3.44 -10.38 17.87
N ASN A 102 -2.95 -11.40 17.18
CA ASN A 102 -3.42 -12.77 17.23
C ASN A 102 -2.28 -13.73 16.84
N ARG A 103 -2.47 -15.03 17.01
CA ARG A 103 -1.45 -16.03 16.72
C ARG A 103 -1.02 -16.06 15.24
N ASP A 104 -1.93 -15.74 14.30
CA ASP A 104 -1.63 -15.71 12.87
C ASP A 104 -0.62 -14.64 12.48
N LYS A 105 -0.37 -13.66 13.36
CA LYS A 105 0.66 -12.63 13.11
C LYS A 105 2.08 -13.18 13.13
N GLY A 106 2.34 -14.33 13.79
CA GLY A 106 3.65 -14.96 13.83
C GLY A 106 4.78 -14.11 14.41
N ILE A 107 4.44 -13.16 15.30
CA ILE A 107 5.39 -12.17 15.86
C ILE A 107 6.52 -12.84 16.61
N GLU A 108 6.28 -14.02 17.20
CA GLU A 108 7.30 -14.84 17.86
C GLU A 108 8.51 -15.14 16.97
N HIS A 109 8.29 -15.30 15.65
CA HIS A 109 9.38 -15.58 14.72
C HIS A 109 10.25 -14.33 14.45
N ALA A 110 9.63 -13.15 14.45
CA ALA A 110 10.38 -11.89 14.39
C ALA A 110 11.19 -11.65 15.66
N ILE A 111 10.59 -11.88 16.84
CA ILE A 111 11.30 -11.78 18.14
C ILE A 111 12.47 -12.77 18.19
N ALA A 112 12.27 -14.03 17.77
CA ALA A 112 13.30 -15.05 17.75
C ALA A 112 14.47 -14.74 16.78
N ALA A 113 14.26 -13.86 15.81
CA ALA A 113 15.33 -13.42 14.89
C ALA A 113 16.28 -12.38 15.54
N LEU A 114 15.83 -11.65 16.59
CA LEU A 114 16.53 -10.47 17.12
C LEU A 114 17.83 -10.73 17.90
N PRO A 115 18.02 -11.83 18.65
CA PRO A 115 19.19 -11.95 19.54
C PRO A 115 20.56 -11.74 18.86
N LYS A 116 20.72 -12.22 17.63
CA LYS A 116 21.95 -11.99 16.85
C LYS A 116 21.98 -10.59 16.22
N ILE A 117 20.82 -10.03 15.91
CA ILE A 117 20.68 -8.67 15.33
C ILE A 117 21.08 -7.61 16.37
N VAL A 118 20.61 -7.72 17.60
CA VAL A 118 20.92 -6.73 18.64
C VAL A 118 22.38 -6.77 19.11
N LYS A 119 23.08 -7.90 18.91
CA LYS A 119 24.53 -7.97 19.15
C LYS A 119 25.31 -7.11 18.15
N GLU A 120 24.91 -7.14 16.89
CA GLU A 120 25.57 -6.39 15.79
C GLU A 120 25.08 -4.92 15.73
N PHE A 121 23.82 -4.69 16.08
CA PHE A 121 23.15 -3.41 16.05
C PHE A 121 22.48 -3.10 17.40
N PRO A 122 23.24 -2.67 18.43
CA PRO A 122 22.71 -2.49 19.78
C PRO A 122 21.61 -1.44 19.91
N ASN A 123 21.47 -0.56 18.95
CA ASN A 123 20.43 0.47 18.88
C ASN A 123 19.16 0.03 18.14
N VAL A 124 18.96 -1.26 17.91
CA VAL A 124 17.70 -1.77 17.36
C VAL A 124 16.60 -1.78 18.41
N LEU A 125 15.43 -1.25 18.02
CA LEU A 125 14.21 -1.30 18.81
C LEU A 125 13.05 -1.82 17.95
N TYR A 126 12.44 -2.91 18.38
CA TYR A 126 11.28 -3.50 17.71
C TYR A 126 9.98 -3.09 18.39
N LEU A 127 9.10 -2.42 17.67
CA LEU A 127 7.81 -1.94 18.14
C LEU A 127 6.71 -2.90 17.70
N ILE A 128 5.99 -3.46 18.65
CA ILE A 128 4.80 -4.28 18.44
C ILE A 128 3.59 -3.41 18.78
N ILE A 129 2.87 -2.97 17.74
CA ILE A 129 1.88 -1.92 17.82
C ILE A 129 0.48 -2.48 17.58
N GLY A 130 -0.39 -2.40 18.59
CA GLY A 130 -1.78 -2.79 18.50
C GLY A 130 -2.30 -3.52 19.72
N ALA A 131 -3.60 -3.43 19.93
CA ALA A 131 -4.33 -4.19 20.93
C ALA A 131 -4.55 -5.64 20.49
N THR A 132 -4.87 -6.52 21.41
CA THR A 132 -5.29 -7.89 21.10
C THR A 132 -6.62 -7.86 20.34
N HIS A 133 -6.74 -8.70 19.31
CA HIS A 133 -7.96 -8.77 18.49
C HIS A 133 -9.18 -9.03 19.40
N PRO A 134 -10.30 -8.28 19.26
CA PRO A 134 -11.43 -8.37 20.19
C PRO A 134 -12.00 -9.79 20.39
N VAL A 135 -12.09 -10.57 19.31
CA VAL A 135 -12.55 -11.96 19.38
C VAL A 135 -11.56 -12.82 20.15
N VAL A 136 -10.25 -12.70 19.85
CA VAL A 136 -9.20 -13.44 20.56
C VAL A 136 -9.18 -13.05 22.05
N ARG A 137 -9.34 -11.76 22.36
CA ARG A 137 -9.40 -11.28 23.74
C ARG A 137 -10.56 -11.87 24.53
N ARG A 138 -11.72 -12.08 23.88
CA ARG A 138 -12.87 -12.74 24.52
C ARG A 138 -12.64 -14.24 24.75
N GLN A 139 -11.92 -14.90 23.86
CA GLN A 139 -11.70 -16.35 23.89
C GLN A 139 -10.48 -16.75 24.73
N GLU A 140 -9.36 -16.04 24.59
CA GLU A 140 -8.04 -16.39 25.14
C GLU A 140 -7.46 -15.29 26.03
N GLY A 141 -8.14 -14.16 26.23
CA GLY A 141 -7.61 -13.02 26.95
C GLY A 141 -6.36 -12.42 26.27
N GLU A 142 -5.31 -12.20 27.04
CA GLU A 142 -4.01 -11.66 26.60
C GLU A 142 -2.94 -12.77 26.46
N GLU A 143 -3.34 -14.06 26.35
CA GLU A 143 -2.40 -15.18 26.38
C GLU A 143 -1.31 -15.08 25.30
N TYR A 144 -1.68 -14.75 24.08
CA TYR A 144 -0.68 -14.59 23.00
C TYR A 144 0.34 -13.48 23.33
N ARG A 145 -0.12 -12.32 23.82
CA ARG A 145 0.77 -11.22 24.23
C ARG A 145 1.67 -11.64 25.38
N ASN A 146 1.12 -12.34 26.37
CA ASN A 146 1.88 -12.81 27.53
C ASN A 146 2.93 -13.85 27.12
N ARG A 147 2.62 -14.72 26.17
CA ARG A 147 3.58 -15.64 25.56
C ARG A 147 4.74 -14.89 24.89
N LEU A 148 4.43 -13.83 24.11
CA LEU A 148 5.46 -12.99 23.50
C LEU A 148 6.33 -12.29 24.55
N LYS A 149 5.74 -11.77 25.64
CA LYS A 149 6.50 -11.18 26.75
C LYS A 149 7.45 -12.18 27.42
N ARG A 150 6.98 -13.41 27.69
CA ARG A 150 7.83 -14.49 28.23
C ARG A 150 9.00 -14.80 27.28
N LEU A 151 8.75 -14.85 25.97
CA LEU A 151 9.80 -15.08 24.97
C LEU A 151 10.84 -13.95 24.95
N ILE A 152 10.43 -12.70 25.05
CA ILE A 152 11.31 -11.52 25.13
C ILE A 152 12.23 -11.62 26.35
N ILE A 153 11.69 -12.00 27.50
CA ILE A 153 12.47 -12.18 28.74
C ILE A 153 13.47 -13.32 28.57
N LYS A 154 13.00 -14.47 28.06
CA LYS A 154 13.85 -15.66 27.83
C LYS A 154 15.03 -15.37 26.89
N LEU A 155 14.85 -14.48 25.91
CA LEU A 155 15.87 -14.14 24.92
C LEU A 155 16.71 -12.90 25.30
N GLY A 156 16.50 -12.30 26.48
CA GLY A 156 17.26 -11.13 26.95
C GLY A 156 16.97 -9.84 26.15
N LEU A 157 15.75 -9.69 25.61
CA LEU A 157 15.40 -8.62 24.65
C LEU A 157 14.54 -7.50 25.28
N LYS A 158 14.50 -7.36 26.61
CA LYS A 158 13.64 -6.40 27.32
C LYS A 158 13.82 -4.96 26.84
N ASP A 159 15.05 -4.56 26.55
CA ASP A 159 15.38 -3.20 26.12
C ASP A 159 15.24 -3.00 24.60
N HIS A 160 15.03 -4.09 23.85
CA HIS A 160 14.98 -4.10 22.39
C HIS A 160 13.57 -4.33 21.81
N VAL A 161 12.57 -4.63 22.67
CA VAL A 161 11.19 -4.86 22.21
C VAL A 161 10.20 -4.09 23.07
N LYS A 162 9.37 -3.27 22.42
CA LYS A 162 8.37 -2.45 23.11
C LYS A 162 6.97 -2.71 22.56
N PHE A 163 6.01 -2.93 23.45
CA PHE A 163 4.59 -3.04 23.11
C PHE A 163 3.88 -1.69 23.25
N TYR A 164 3.09 -1.36 22.23
CA TYR A 164 2.07 -0.31 22.29
C TYR A 164 0.68 -0.97 22.27
N ASN A 165 0.19 -1.33 23.46
CA ASN A 165 -1.06 -2.08 23.66
C ASN A 165 -2.29 -1.16 23.59
N LYS A 166 -2.49 -0.49 22.47
CA LYS A 166 -3.69 0.30 22.23
C LYS A 166 -4.09 0.25 20.76
N TYR A 167 -5.36 0.50 20.48
CA TYR A 167 -5.80 0.80 19.14
C TYR A 167 -5.37 2.23 18.80
N LEU A 168 -4.47 2.36 17.83
CA LEU A 168 -4.01 3.68 17.37
C LEU A 168 -5.04 4.30 16.43
N ASN A 169 -5.26 5.60 16.55
CA ASN A 169 -5.91 6.34 15.49
C ASN A 169 -4.98 6.45 14.27
N LEU A 170 -5.53 6.89 13.14
CA LEU A 170 -4.78 6.94 11.88
C LEU A 170 -3.54 7.84 11.96
N ALA A 171 -3.65 9.01 12.60
CA ALA A 171 -2.56 9.97 12.70
C ALA A 171 -1.39 9.39 13.53
N GLU A 172 -1.69 8.78 14.68
CA GLU A 172 -0.71 8.09 15.50
C GLU A 172 -0.04 6.95 14.75
N LEU A 173 -0.82 6.14 14.02
CA LEU A 173 -0.28 5.03 13.21
C LEU A 173 0.70 5.54 12.15
N ILE A 174 0.33 6.60 11.44
CA ILE A 174 1.19 7.21 10.42
C ILE A 174 2.48 7.75 11.06
N ASP A 175 2.41 8.37 12.24
CA ASP A 175 3.60 8.85 12.94
C ASP A 175 4.56 7.70 13.27
N PHE A 176 4.06 6.57 13.77
CA PHE A 176 4.88 5.38 14.02
C PHE A 176 5.48 4.80 12.74
N LEU A 177 4.71 4.71 11.66
CA LEU A 177 5.21 4.19 10.39
C LEU A 177 6.24 5.13 9.75
N LYS A 178 6.08 6.45 9.86
CA LYS A 178 7.10 7.42 9.43
C LYS A 178 8.42 7.25 10.19
N ALA A 179 8.36 6.86 11.47
CA ALA A 179 9.54 6.61 12.29
C ALA A 179 10.17 5.23 12.02
N THR A 180 9.46 4.31 11.38
CA THR A 180 9.88 2.93 11.14
C THR A 180 10.93 2.85 10.02
N ASP A 181 12.05 2.18 10.29
CA ASP A 181 13.09 1.92 9.30
C ASP A 181 12.80 0.68 8.47
N ILE A 182 12.29 -0.40 9.11
CA ILE A 182 11.93 -1.66 8.46
C ILE A 182 10.63 -2.17 9.07
N TYR A 183 9.65 -2.46 8.22
CA TYR A 183 8.39 -3.07 8.64
C TYR A 183 8.45 -4.59 8.50
N ILE A 184 8.02 -5.33 9.55
CA ILE A 184 8.05 -6.79 9.55
C ILE A 184 6.63 -7.33 9.60
N SER A 185 6.26 -8.19 8.65
CA SER A 185 4.97 -8.86 8.56
C SER A 185 5.15 -10.39 8.49
N PRO A 186 5.42 -11.05 9.63
CA PRO A 186 5.76 -12.47 9.66
C PRO A 186 4.52 -13.39 9.77
N THR A 187 3.42 -12.98 9.13
CA THR A 187 2.12 -13.67 9.23
C THR A 187 2.19 -15.14 8.82
N LEU A 188 1.45 -15.98 9.53
CA LEU A 188 1.34 -17.42 9.26
C LEU A 188 0.31 -17.75 8.19
N ASN A 189 -0.65 -16.86 7.96
CA ASN A 189 -1.69 -17.01 6.94
C ASN A 189 -1.17 -16.67 5.55
N LEU A 190 -0.57 -17.64 4.86
CA LEU A 190 -0.03 -17.47 3.51
C LEU A 190 -1.10 -17.23 2.43
N ARG A 191 -2.37 -17.56 2.71
CA ARG A 191 -3.51 -17.34 1.82
C ARG A 191 -4.06 -15.91 1.89
N GLN A 192 -3.42 -15.03 2.66
CA GLN A 192 -3.85 -13.63 2.79
C GLN A 192 -3.78 -12.91 1.44
N SER A 193 -4.95 -12.58 0.89
CA SER A 193 -5.09 -11.94 -0.44
C SER A 193 -4.94 -10.42 -0.38
N VAL A 194 -5.11 -9.81 0.81
CA VAL A 194 -5.00 -8.36 1.01
C VAL A 194 -4.37 -8.07 2.37
N SER A 195 -3.49 -7.09 2.44
CA SER A 195 -2.87 -6.63 3.69
C SER A 195 -2.82 -5.11 3.76
N GLY A 196 -3.77 -4.52 4.46
CA GLY A 196 -3.76 -3.08 4.74
C GLY A 196 -2.50 -2.64 5.48
N THR A 197 -1.96 -3.50 6.36
CA THR A 197 -0.75 -3.18 7.14
C THR A 197 0.49 -3.04 6.26
N ILE A 198 0.68 -3.93 5.29
CA ILE A 198 1.77 -3.82 4.30
C ILE A 198 1.55 -2.58 3.42
N SER A 199 0.31 -2.34 2.95
CA SER A 199 -0.01 -1.16 2.14
C SER A 199 0.36 0.14 2.83
N TYR A 200 -0.01 0.29 4.09
CA TYR A 200 0.34 1.47 4.89
C TYR A 200 1.85 1.58 5.15
N ALA A 201 2.53 0.48 5.41
CA ALA A 201 3.99 0.47 5.58
C ALA A 201 4.69 0.97 4.30
N LEU A 202 4.31 0.45 3.12
CA LEU A 202 4.84 0.92 1.84
C LEU A 202 4.56 2.41 1.62
N SER A 203 3.34 2.90 1.96
CA SER A 203 2.96 4.31 1.79
C SER A 203 3.77 5.26 2.67
N CYS A 204 4.29 4.78 3.79
CA CYS A 204 5.17 5.49 4.69
C CYS A 204 6.67 5.23 4.41
N ALA A 205 7.00 4.76 3.22
CA ALA A 205 8.38 4.50 2.80
C ALA A 205 9.13 3.50 3.69
N CYS A 206 8.44 2.46 4.19
CA CYS A 206 9.08 1.39 4.94
C CYS A 206 9.47 0.24 3.99
N PRO A 207 10.75 -0.15 3.88
CA PRO A 207 11.13 -1.45 3.38
C PRO A 207 10.42 -2.54 4.18
N VAL A 208 9.92 -3.58 3.51
CA VAL A 208 9.08 -4.61 4.14
C VAL A 208 9.78 -5.96 4.13
N ILE A 209 9.86 -6.60 5.30
CA ILE A 209 10.16 -8.04 5.40
C ILE A 209 8.85 -8.75 5.65
N SER A 210 8.43 -9.64 4.77
CA SER A 210 7.15 -10.35 4.90
C SER A 210 7.28 -11.81 4.55
N THR A 211 6.49 -12.65 5.20
CA THR A 211 6.24 -14.00 4.67
C THR A 211 5.58 -13.91 3.30
N ALA A 212 5.82 -14.91 2.45
CA ALA A 212 5.40 -14.94 1.05
C ALA A 212 3.88 -15.22 0.92
N THR A 213 3.04 -14.33 1.49
CA THR A 213 1.59 -14.36 1.30
C THR A 213 1.24 -14.03 -0.15
N GLN A 214 0.00 -14.33 -0.60
CA GLN A 214 -0.46 -13.92 -1.92
C GLN A 214 -0.29 -12.42 -2.14
N TYR A 215 -0.70 -11.61 -1.15
CA TYR A 215 -0.58 -10.16 -1.23
C TYR A 215 0.88 -9.70 -1.30
N ALA A 216 1.72 -10.25 -0.42
CA ALA A 216 3.12 -9.86 -0.35
C ALA A 216 3.86 -10.14 -1.66
N LYS A 217 3.59 -11.28 -2.31
CA LYS A 217 4.15 -11.63 -3.63
C LYS A 217 3.83 -10.61 -4.71
N ASP A 218 2.63 -10.01 -4.69
CA ASP A 218 2.22 -9.00 -5.67
C ASP A 218 2.84 -7.62 -5.41
N VAL A 219 3.05 -7.25 -4.13
CA VAL A 219 3.45 -5.88 -3.79
C VAL A 219 4.90 -5.73 -3.32
N ILE A 220 5.53 -6.83 -2.86
CA ILE A 220 6.92 -6.85 -2.41
C ILE A 220 7.78 -7.52 -3.49
N GLU A 221 8.09 -6.78 -4.54
CA GLU A 221 9.09 -7.20 -5.54
C GLU A 221 10.51 -6.87 -5.07
N PRO A 222 11.54 -7.42 -5.73
CA PRO A 222 12.91 -6.98 -5.54
C PRO A 222 12.99 -5.45 -5.54
N GLY A 223 13.61 -4.87 -4.51
CA GLY A 223 13.78 -3.43 -4.37
C GLY A 223 12.71 -2.70 -3.53
N ARG A 224 11.67 -3.39 -2.98
CA ARG A 224 10.75 -2.79 -1.99
C ARG A 224 10.79 -3.50 -0.64
N GLY A 225 11.41 -4.67 -0.58
CA GLY A 225 11.50 -5.49 0.60
C GLY A 225 12.03 -6.88 0.29
N ILE A 226 11.90 -7.79 1.25
CA ILE A 226 12.37 -9.18 1.13
C ILE A 226 11.26 -10.13 1.57
N LEU A 227 10.98 -11.13 0.74
CA LEU A 227 10.08 -12.22 1.08
C LEU A 227 10.86 -13.33 1.81
N VAL A 228 10.26 -13.81 2.91
CA VAL A 228 10.85 -14.86 3.75
C VAL A 228 9.91 -16.06 3.88
N ARG A 229 10.44 -17.21 4.22
CA ARG A 229 9.63 -18.41 4.52
C ARG A 229 8.85 -18.22 5.82
N SER A 230 7.64 -18.77 5.85
CA SER A 230 6.82 -18.75 7.08
C SER A 230 7.48 -19.57 8.18
N LYS A 231 7.30 -19.14 9.43
CA LYS A 231 7.86 -19.77 10.64
C LYS A 231 9.40 -19.89 10.64
N ASN A 232 10.09 -19.06 9.87
CA ASN A 232 11.55 -19.11 9.74
C ASN A 232 12.22 -17.83 10.26
N SER A 233 12.63 -17.85 11.52
CA SER A 233 13.37 -16.75 12.14
C SER A 233 14.78 -16.53 11.56
N ALA A 234 15.38 -17.57 10.98
CA ALA A 234 16.69 -17.44 10.34
C ALA A 234 16.61 -16.62 9.04
N ASP A 235 15.57 -16.81 8.24
CA ASP A 235 15.33 -16.01 7.05
C ASP A 235 15.04 -14.55 7.42
N ILE A 236 14.22 -14.31 8.46
CA ILE A 236 13.93 -12.95 8.95
C ILE A 236 15.24 -12.29 9.42
N ARG A 237 16.07 -13.00 10.17
CA ARG A 237 17.38 -12.51 10.62
C ARG A 237 18.27 -12.13 9.45
N LYS A 238 18.40 -13.02 8.44
CA LYS A 238 19.18 -12.74 7.25
C LYS A 238 18.69 -11.47 6.54
N ALA A 239 17.39 -11.37 6.29
CA ALA A 239 16.78 -10.22 5.64
C ALA A 239 17.00 -8.92 6.43
N LEU A 240 16.91 -8.96 7.77
CA LEU A 240 17.22 -7.82 8.62
C LEU A 240 18.68 -7.40 8.47
N PHE A 241 19.60 -8.37 8.56
CA PHE A 241 21.02 -8.13 8.44
C PHE A 241 21.36 -7.48 7.09
N ASP A 242 20.88 -8.05 5.97
CA ASP A 242 21.10 -7.55 4.62
C ASP A 242 20.62 -6.09 4.46
N ILE A 243 19.39 -5.77 4.91
CA ILE A 243 18.85 -4.39 4.80
C ILE A 243 19.57 -3.42 5.75
N MET A 244 20.00 -3.87 6.94
CA MET A 244 20.59 -2.98 7.94
C MET A 244 22.05 -2.64 7.64
N THR A 245 22.81 -3.59 7.11
CA THR A 245 24.21 -3.40 6.74
C THR A 245 24.33 -2.44 5.55
N GLU A 246 23.50 -2.60 4.54
CA GLU A 246 23.55 -1.84 3.31
C GLU A 246 22.63 -0.60 3.34
N LYS A 247 23.11 0.49 3.97
CA LYS A 247 22.34 1.75 4.11
C LYS A 247 21.83 2.31 2.77
N LYS A 248 22.60 2.15 1.68
CA LYS A 248 22.23 2.60 0.33
C LYS A 248 21.04 1.78 -0.18
N VAL A 249 21.10 0.46 -0.08
CA VAL A 249 20.01 -0.45 -0.48
C VAL A 249 18.74 -0.18 0.33
N ARG A 250 18.87 -0.02 1.65
CA ARG A 250 17.71 0.34 2.48
C ARG A 250 17.05 1.66 2.06
N LYS A 251 17.84 2.68 1.73
CA LYS A 251 17.33 3.99 1.26
C LYS A 251 16.62 3.85 -0.08
N GLU A 252 17.15 3.05 -0.97
CA GLU A 252 16.55 2.76 -2.27
C GLU A 252 15.24 1.98 -2.13
N MET A 253 15.22 0.91 -1.34
CA MET A 253 13.98 0.18 -1.01
C MET A 253 12.90 1.10 -0.43
N SER A 254 13.29 2.02 0.44
CA SER A 254 12.39 3.01 1.03
C SER A 254 11.75 3.92 -0.04
N ARG A 255 12.55 4.40 -0.98
CA ARG A 255 12.06 5.22 -2.12
C ARG A 255 11.13 4.40 -3.02
N ASN A 256 11.54 3.19 -3.38
CA ASN A 256 10.74 2.30 -4.24
C ASN A 256 9.40 1.95 -3.60
N ALA A 257 9.36 1.65 -2.30
CA ALA A 257 8.13 1.40 -1.55
C ALA A 257 7.19 2.62 -1.60
N TYR A 258 7.74 3.81 -1.37
CA TYR A 258 6.97 5.05 -1.41
C TYR A 258 6.37 5.33 -2.78
N PHE A 259 7.18 5.34 -3.84
CA PHE A 259 6.70 5.66 -5.18
C PHE A 259 5.74 4.60 -5.72
N PHE A 260 5.99 3.33 -5.46
CA PHE A 260 5.05 2.26 -5.79
C PHE A 260 3.67 2.50 -5.18
N SER A 261 3.59 2.89 -3.90
CA SER A 261 2.31 3.06 -3.21
C SER A 261 1.51 4.31 -3.62
N ARG A 262 2.06 5.18 -4.48
CA ARG A 262 1.35 6.42 -4.87
C ARG A 262 0.05 6.15 -5.63
N HIS A 263 0.00 5.13 -6.48
CA HIS A 263 -1.24 4.74 -7.17
C HIS A 263 -2.30 4.17 -6.20
N MET A 264 -1.90 3.78 -5.00
CA MET A 264 -2.78 3.23 -3.95
C MET A 264 -3.39 4.31 -3.04
N THR A 265 -3.12 5.59 -3.25
CA THR A 265 -3.76 6.65 -2.43
C THR A 265 -5.27 6.64 -2.63
N TRP A 266 -6.04 6.98 -1.58
CA TRP A 266 -7.50 6.98 -1.63
C TRP A 266 -8.07 7.79 -2.80
N GLN A 267 -7.40 8.88 -3.19
CA GLN A 267 -7.78 9.67 -4.35
C GLN A 267 -7.71 8.85 -5.65
N ASN A 268 -6.59 8.14 -5.85
CA ASN A 268 -6.38 7.30 -7.04
C ASN A 268 -7.26 6.05 -7.01
N VAL A 269 -7.48 5.48 -5.84
CA VAL A 269 -8.39 4.36 -5.63
C VAL A 269 -9.83 4.77 -5.93
N ALA A 270 -10.27 5.95 -5.47
CA ALA A 270 -11.60 6.48 -5.79
C ALA A 270 -11.80 6.67 -7.29
N LEU A 271 -10.79 7.23 -8.00
CA LEU A 271 -10.83 7.35 -9.46
C LEU A 271 -10.89 5.98 -10.15
N SER A 272 -10.20 4.98 -9.62
CA SER A 272 -10.23 3.62 -10.16
C SER A 272 -11.61 2.97 -9.95
N TYR A 273 -12.22 3.16 -8.78
CA TYR A 273 -13.60 2.74 -8.53
C TYR A 273 -14.60 3.47 -9.43
N PHE A 274 -14.46 4.78 -9.59
CA PHE A 274 -15.32 5.55 -10.49
C PHE A 274 -15.26 5.02 -11.92
N LYS A 275 -14.06 4.77 -12.46
CA LYS A 275 -13.89 4.15 -13.79
C LYS A 275 -14.54 2.77 -13.87
N THR A 276 -14.36 1.95 -12.83
CA THR A 276 -14.97 0.62 -12.75
C THR A 276 -16.49 0.69 -12.73
N PHE A 277 -17.06 1.58 -11.92
CA PHE A 277 -18.51 1.75 -11.84
C PHE A 277 -19.08 2.28 -13.16
N ASN A 278 -18.39 3.25 -13.79
CA ASN A 278 -18.84 3.77 -15.09
C ASN A 278 -18.78 2.71 -16.18
N PHE A 279 -17.75 1.85 -16.17
CA PHE A 279 -17.64 0.75 -17.13
C PHE A 279 -18.78 -0.27 -17.00
N PHE A 280 -19.11 -0.69 -15.76
CA PHE A 280 -20.09 -1.75 -15.53
C PHE A 280 -21.52 -1.24 -15.40
N ALA A 281 -21.72 -0.03 -14.88
CA ALA A 281 -23.04 0.51 -14.55
C ALA A 281 -23.45 1.72 -15.38
N LYS A 282 -22.56 2.24 -16.25
CA LYS A 282 -22.81 3.41 -17.11
C LYS A 282 -23.43 4.58 -16.32
N ILE A 283 -22.82 4.91 -15.17
CA ILE A 283 -23.36 5.90 -14.20
C ILE A 283 -23.38 7.29 -14.82
N VAL A 284 -22.35 7.63 -15.61
CA VAL A 284 -22.32 8.88 -16.36
C VAL A 284 -22.94 8.60 -17.72
N PRO A 285 -23.97 9.35 -18.13
CA PRO A 285 -24.44 9.31 -19.48
C PRO A 285 -23.25 9.50 -20.42
N GLN A 286 -23.16 8.68 -21.47
CA GLN A 286 -22.22 8.94 -22.56
C GLN A 286 -22.79 10.09 -23.41
N GLU A 287 -23.06 11.23 -22.80
CA GLU A 287 -22.90 12.45 -23.57
C GLU A 287 -21.45 12.44 -24.00
N LYS A 288 -21.22 12.57 -25.30
CA LYS A 288 -19.88 12.90 -25.79
C LYS A 288 -19.47 14.12 -24.99
N ASP A 289 -18.75 13.91 -23.89
CA ASP A 289 -18.28 14.99 -23.06
C ASP A 289 -17.56 15.93 -24.02
N LYS A 290 -18.18 17.03 -24.35
CA LYS A 290 -17.46 18.17 -24.89
C LYS A 290 -16.59 18.62 -23.74
N LEU A 291 -15.43 17.96 -23.61
CA LEU A 291 -14.38 18.45 -22.72
C LEU A 291 -14.29 19.95 -22.99
N PRO A 292 -14.27 20.78 -21.95
CA PRO A 292 -14.11 22.21 -22.15
C PRO A 292 -12.92 22.44 -23.08
N ALA A 293 -13.03 23.37 -23.99
CA ALA A 293 -11.95 23.68 -24.91
C ALA A 293 -10.68 23.93 -24.11
N ILE A 294 -9.63 23.20 -24.45
CA ILE A 294 -8.33 23.36 -23.76
C ILE A 294 -7.88 24.80 -23.99
N ASN A 295 -7.76 25.56 -22.91
CA ASN A 295 -7.27 26.93 -22.94
C ASN A 295 -5.74 26.93 -22.65
N LEU A 296 -4.96 27.16 -23.67
CA LEU A 296 -3.50 27.25 -23.57
C LEU A 296 -2.97 28.64 -23.18
N SER A 297 -3.86 29.62 -22.93
CA SER A 297 -3.45 31.01 -22.67
C SER A 297 -2.45 31.11 -21.51
N HIS A 298 -2.60 30.30 -20.47
CA HIS A 298 -1.69 30.32 -19.34
C HIS A 298 -0.30 29.80 -19.72
N ILE A 299 -0.21 28.70 -20.48
CA ILE A 299 1.06 28.16 -20.97
C ILE A 299 1.75 29.22 -21.88
N VAL A 300 0.99 29.82 -22.80
CA VAL A 300 1.52 30.88 -23.67
C VAL A 300 2.02 32.09 -22.87
N ASN A 301 1.29 32.51 -21.83
CA ASN A 301 1.71 33.63 -20.98
C ASN A 301 2.99 33.32 -20.16
N LEU A 302 3.19 32.06 -19.79
CA LEU A 302 4.38 31.61 -19.08
C LEU A 302 5.59 31.38 -20.00
N THR A 303 5.40 31.32 -21.33
CA THR A 303 6.45 31.01 -22.31
C THR A 303 7.04 32.29 -22.86
N ASP A 304 8.36 32.37 -22.85
CA ASP A 304 9.15 33.41 -23.54
C ASP A 304 10.20 32.76 -24.46
N LYS A 305 11.14 33.56 -24.96
CA LYS A 305 12.18 33.10 -25.86
C LYS A 305 13.18 32.08 -25.27
N PHE A 306 13.14 31.86 -23.97
CA PHE A 306 14.03 30.92 -23.27
C PHE A 306 13.31 29.64 -22.84
N GLY A 307 11.96 29.66 -22.76
CA GLY A 307 11.16 28.54 -22.34
C GLY A 307 9.99 28.93 -21.41
N ILE A 308 9.52 27.99 -20.60
CA ILE A 308 8.44 28.22 -19.65
C ILE A 308 9.01 28.65 -18.30
N ILE A 309 8.54 29.79 -17.81
CA ILE A 309 8.84 30.34 -16.48
C ILE A 309 8.26 29.44 -15.42
N GLN A 310 9.04 29.11 -14.39
CA GLN A 310 8.73 28.08 -13.41
C GLN A 310 7.49 28.40 -12.56
N PHE A 311 7.30 29.64 -12.13
CA PHE A 311 6.19 30.03 -11.26
C PHE A 311 5.40 31.24 -11.79
N ALA A 312 4.17 31.36 -11.31
CA ALA A 312 3.31 32.50 -11.56
C ALA A 312 2.55 32.90 -10.30
N HIS A 313 2.28 34.18 -10.15
CA HIS A 313 1.27 34.68 -9.21
C HIS A 313 -0.07 34.79 -9.95
N HIS A 314 -0.96 33.82 -9.71
CA HIS A 314 -2.19 33.61 -10.51
C HIS A 314 -1.84 33.37 -12.00
N THR A 315 -2.12 34.32 -12.86
CA THR A 315 -1.85 34.25 -14.30
C THR A 315 -0.63 35.07 -14.76
N LYS A 316 0.05 35.79 -13.84
CA LYS A 316 1.21 36.62 -14.13
C LYS A 316 2.49 35.86 -13.88
N PRO A 317 3.37 35.70 -14.89
CA PRO A 317 4.65 35.01 -14.73
C PRO A 317 5.53 35.66 -13.66
N ASP A 318 6.17 34.87 -12.83
CA ASP A 318 7.22 35.32 -11.93
C ASP A 318 8.59 35.12 -12.56
N HIS A 319 9.07 36.16 -13.24
CA HIS A 319 10.35 36.11 -13.95
C HIS A 319 11.56 35.89 -13.03
N HIS A 320 11.42 36.14 -11.72
CA HIS A 320 12.50 35.87 -10.75
C HIS A 320 12.65 34.38 -10.42
N SER A 321 11.62 33.57 -10.69
CA SER A 321 11.64 32.13 -10.44
C SER A 321 12.54 31.35 -11.41
N GLY A 322 12.88 31.93 -12.54
CA GLY A 322 13.70 31.30 -13.57
C GLY A 322 12.99 30.14 -14.30
N TYR A 323 13.77 29.24 -14.85
CA TYR A 323 13.31 28.14 -15.69
C TYR A 323 13.73 26.80 -15.10
N CYS A 324 12.81 25.82 -15.14
CA CYS A 324 13.07 24.45 -14.72
C CYS A 324 13.04 23.51 -15.92
N LEU A 325 14.06 22.67 -16.10
CA LEU A 325 14.13 21.72 -17.19
C LEU A 325 12.95 20.75 -17.20
N ASP A 326 12.52 20.31 -16.01
CA ASP A 326 11.41 19.37 -15.81
C ASP A 326 10.07 19.99 -16.26
N ASP A 327 9.81 21.25 -15.91
CA ASP A 327 8.59 21.98 -16.31
C ASP A 327 8.56 22.21 -17.83
N ASN A 328 9.68 22.59 -18.41
CA ASN A 328 9.81 22.73 -19.86
C ASN A 328 9.59 21.40 -20.59
N ALA A 329 10.14 20.29 -20.09
CA ALA A 329 9.94 18.98 -20.68
C ALA A 329 8.46 18.53 -20.59
N ARG A 330 7.78 18.79 -19.47
CA ARG A 330 6.35 18.49 -19.29
C ARG A 330 5.48 19.34 -20.21
N ALA A 331 5.79 20.61 -20.35
CA ALA A 331 5.04 21.49 -21.21
C ALA A 331 5.21 21.10 -22.68
N LEU A 332 6.44 20.79 -23.11
CA LEU A 332 6.71 20.29 -24.46
C LEU A 332 5.92 19.01 -24.75
N LEU A 333 5.91 18.06 -23.80
CA LEU A 333 5.13 16.82 -23.93
C LEU A 333 3.63 17.11 -24.04
N GLY A 334 3.08 17.98 -23.20
CA GLY A 334 1.68 18.39 -23.21
C GLY A 334 1.29 19.09 -24.51
N CYS A 335 2.11 20.02 -24.98
CA CYS A 335 1.90 20.72 -26.26
C CYS A 335 2.00 19.76 -27.45
N SER A 336 2.91 18.80 -27.44
CA SER A 336 3.08 17.80 -28.50
C SER A 336 1.86 16.87 -28.61
N ILE A 337 1.31 16.42 -27.46
CA ILE A 337 0.08 15.62 -27.42
C ILE A 337 -1.10 16.43 -27.93
N TYR A 338 -1.23 17.68 -27.50
CA TYR A 338 -2.31 18.56 -27.96
C TYR A 338 -2.19 18.85 -29.46
N TYR A 339 -0.99 19.15 -29.97
CA TYR A 339 -0.73 19.40 -31.39
C TYR A 339 -1.12 18.19 -32.25
N LYS A 340 -0.81 16.98 -31.80
CA LYS A 340 -1.22 15.74 -32.48
C LYS A 340 -2.73 15.62 -32.61
N ALA A 341 -3.49 16.11 -31.62
CA ALA A 341 -4.95 16.08 -31.62
C ALA A 341 -5.59 17.28 -32.35
N LYS A 342 -4.95 18.45 -32.26
CA LYS A 342 -5.39 19.73 -32.85
C LYS A 342 -4.20 20.52 -33.38
N PRO A 343 -3.71 20.28 -34.60
CA PRO A 343 -2.60 21.02 -35.20
C PRO A 343 -2.87 22.55 -35.21
N SER A 344 -1.94 23.32 -34.69
CA SER A 344 -2.04 24.78 -34.68
C SER A 344 -0.64 25.40 -34.77
N LYS A 345 -0.48 26.39 -35.67
CA LYS A 345 0.79 27.14 -35.79
C LYS A 345 1.24 27.79 -34.49
N ARG A 346 0.29 28.22 -33.65
CA ARG A 346 0.55 28.86 -32.34
C ARG A 346 1.23 27.94 -31.33
N ILE A 347 1.23 26.65 -31.56
CA ILE A 347 1.85 25.68 -30.67
C ILE A 347 3.25 25.30 -31.16
N LEU A 348 3.53 25.56 -32.43
CA LEU A 348 4.86 25.30 -33.03
C LEU A 348 5.83 26.48 -32.89
N SER A 349 5.32 27.68 -32.64
CA SER A 349 6.10 28.89 -32.38
C SER A 349 6.53 28.98 -30.91
#